data_e8f33fe9b6226f365613b91e091ebc15
#
_entry.id   e8f33fe9b6226f365613b91e091ebc15
#
_cell.length_a   1.000
_cell.length_b   1.000
_cell.length_c   1.000
_cell.angle_alpha   90.00
_cell.angle_beta   90.00
_cell.angle_gamma   90.00
#
_symmetry.space_group_name_H-M   'P 1'
#
loop_
_entity.id
_entity.type
_entity.pdbx_description
1 polymer ?
#
loop_
_entity_poly.entity_id
_entity_poly.type
_entity_poly.pdbx_seq_one_letter_code
_entity_poly.pdbx_strand_id
1 'polypeptide(L)'
;MLHQHPQQNRTAQSLDLDGQGLENLDDACLQGNSLLKISLYDNRLRQFPRQILQHADLQVLNISCNQLSELPTEIGLLKQLAMLDCGHNQANQVPAGIRELRELTYLYLSDNAFRDLPVELGRLHKLRYLNATDNQLSEMPAAIMQLGALQELRLYNNQIASLPETFGQLSALRELHLMNNRLVALPEQIAQLSALRVLDVENNAIGQLPTTFGRLVNLTHLNLRTNRLQQLPTSIGQLKALTTLDLRANQLSALPDSLAELTQLQRLDLRWNNFAEMPAVLAPLIAQGCLVHI
;
A
#
# COMPACT_ATOMS: atom_id res chain seq x y z
N MET A 1 -43.67 4.27 15.20
CA MET A 1 -42.43 4.67 14.56
C MET A 1 -42.39 3.97 13.23
N LEU A 2 -42.50 4.73 12.14
CA LEU A 2 -42.44 4.20 10.77
C LEU A 2 -40.99 3.75 10.52
N HIS A 3 -40.73 2.44 10.40
CA HIS A 3 -39.49 1.92 9.86
C HIS A 3 -39.39 2.43 8.41
N GLN A 4 -38.56 3.45 8.20
CA GLN A 4 -38.18 3.83 6.83
C GLN A 4 -37.40 2.63 6.27
N HIS A 5 -37.97 1.95 5.29
CA HIS A 5 -37.23 0.95 4.51
C HIS A 5 -36.04 1.67 3.83
N PRO A 6 -34.81 1.15 3.96
CA PRO A 6 -33.65 1.73 3.30
C PRO A 6 -33.92 1.86 1.80
N GLN A 7 -33.52 3.01 1.20
CA GLN A 7 -33.61 3.17 -0.24
C GLN A 7 -32.64 2.19 -0.91
N GLN A 8 -33.18 1.09 -1.45
CA GLN A 8 -32.40 0.07 -2.11
C GLN A 8 -32.12 0.45 -3.57
N ASN A 9 -30.86 0.79 -3.89
CA ASN A 9 -30.39 0.79 -5.26
C ASN A 9 -30.01 -0.66 -5.65
N ARG A 10 -31.00 -1.47 -6.00
CA ARG A 10 -30.82 -2.86 -6.36
C ARG A 10 -30.91 -3.04 -7.86
N THR A 11 -29.85 -3.55 -8.48
CA THR A 11 -29.90 -4.21 -9.79
C THR A 11 -30.06 -5.72 -9.59
N ALA A 12 -30.28 -6.47 -10.67
CA ALA A 12 -30.49 -7.94 -10.58
C ALA A 12 -29.35 -8.69 -9.84
N GLN A 13 -28.14 -8.14 -9.78
CA GLN A 13 -26.94 -8.78 -9.20
C GLN A 13 -26.12 -7.87 -8.27
N SER A 14 -26.58 -6.66 -7.98
CA SER A 14 -25.88 -5.70 -7.12
C SER A 14 -26.82 -5.10 -6.09
N LEU A 15 -26.36 -5.04 -4.85
CA LEU A 15 -27.01 -4.36 -3.73
C LEU A 15 -26.12 -3.22 -3.27
N ASP A 16 -26.65 -2.00 -3.29
CA ASP A 16 -25.98 -0.79 -2.82
C ASP A 16 -26.84 -0.15 -1.72
N LEU A 17 -26.27 -0.11 -0.50
CA LEU A 17 -26.87 0.45 0.70
C LEU A 17 -25.91 1.46 1.37
N ASP A 18 -25.10 2.15 0.57
CA ASP A 18 -24.13 3.11 1.07
C ASP A 18 -24.78 4.29 1.79
N GLY A 19 -24.19 4.74 2.89
CA GLY A 19 -24.54 5.97 3.61
C GLY A 19 -25.93 5.98 4.27
N GLN A 20 -26.53 4.82 4.54
CA GLN A 20 -27.90 4.76 5.07
C GLN A 20 -27.98 4.72 6.60
N GLY A 21 -26.85 4.82 7.28
CA GLY A 21 -26.79 4.82 8.75
C GLY A 21 -27.23 3.50 9.39
N LEU A 22 -27.10 2.38 8.66
CA LEU A 22 -27.53 1.05 9.11
C LEU A 22 -26.68 0.56 10.28
N GLU A 23 -27.33 0.16 11.36
CA GLU A 23 -26.68 -0.54 12.47
C GLU A 23 -26.70 -2.06 12.30
N ASN A 24 -27.66 -2.58 11.53
CA ASN A 24 -27.81 -4.00 11.17
C ASN A 24 -28.34 -4.09 9.74
N LEU A 25 -28.09 -5.21 9.09
CA LEU A 25 -28.64 -5.54 7.78
C LEU A 25 -29.83 -6.47 7.94
N ASP A 26 -30.98 -6.08 7.39
CA ASP A 26 -32.17 -6.93 7.38
C ASP A 26 -32.01 -8.04 6.33
N ASP A 27 -32.39 -9.26 6.69
CA ASP A 27 -32.38 -10.44 5.80
C ASP A 27 -33.22 -10.22 4.54
N ALA A 28 -34.29 -9.43 4.64
CA ALA A 28 -35.13 -9.08 3.51
C ALA A 28 -34.36 -8.36 2.39
N CYS A 29 -33.32 -7.60 2.73
CA CYS A 29 -32.48 -6.91 1.75
C CYS A 29 -31.67 -7.85 0.87
N LEU A 30 -31.37 -9.05 1.35
CA LEU A 30 -30.53 -10.06 0.68
C LEU A 30 -31.36 -11.14 -0.04
N GLN A 31 -32.69 -11.14 0.11
CA GLN A 31 -33.54 -12.15 -0.53
C GLN A 31 -33.54 -12.01 -2.06
N GLY A 32 -33.57 -13.16 -2.76
CA GLY A 32 -33.68 -13.23 -4.22
C GLY A 32 -32.45 -13.82 -4.89
N ASN A 33 -32.10 -13.32 -6.09
CA ASN A 33 -31.02 -13.85 -6.92
C ASN A 33 -29.65 -13.72 -6.25
N SER A 34 -28.71 -14.58 -6.64
CA SER A 34 -27.31 -14.51 -6.23
C SER A 34 -26.73 -13.13 -6.54
N LEU A 35 -26.22 -12.45 -5.50
CA LEU A 35 -25.58 -11.14 -5.64
C LEU A 35 -24.10 -11.33 -5.98
N LEU A 36 -23.63 -10.54 -6.95
CA LEU A 36 -22.21 -10.46 -7.33
C LEU A 36 -21.51 -9.29 -6.65
N LYS A 37 -22.25 -8.24 -6.29
CA LYS A 37 -21.71 -7.07 -5.62
C LYS A 37 -22.61 -6.66 -4.46
N ILE A 38 -22.00 -6.41 -3.31
CA ILE A 38 -22.64 -5.81 -2.14
C ILE A 38 -21.79 -4.63 -1.66
N SER A 39 -22.42 -3.47 -1.49
CA SER A 39 -21.83 -2.32 -0.85
C SER A 39 -22.66 -1.87 0.34
N LEU A 40 -22.01 -1.73 1.48
CA LEU A 40 -22.53 -1.25 2.77
C LEU A 40 -21.60 -0.13 3.30
N TYR A 41 -20.94 0.58 2.38
CA TYR A 41 -20.02 1.66 2.68
C TYR A 41 -20.72 2.76 3.51
N ASP A 42 -19.99 3.36 4.45
CA ASP A 42 -20.44 4.50 5.26
C ASP A 42 -21.75 4.23 6.01
N ASN A 43 -21.74 3.16 6.85
CA ASN A 43 -22.84 2.81 7.73
C ASN A 43 -22.37 2.77 9.21
N ARG A 44 -23.18 2.16 10.09
CA ARG A 44 -22.90 2.05 11.54
C ARG A 44 -22.87 0.60 12.01
N LEU A 45 -22.52 -0.32 11.13
CA LEU A 45 -22.46 -1.75 11.42
C LEU A 45 -21.38 -2.03 12.46
N ARG A 46 -21.77 -2.66 13.57
CA ARG A 46 -20.84 -3.09 14.63
C ARG A 46 -20.44 -4.55 14.51
N GLN A 47 -21.24 -5.34 13.82
CA GLN A 47 -20.99 -6.75 13.53
C GLN A 47 -21.11 -7.03 12.05
N PHE A 48 -20.31 -7.96 11.57
CA PHE A 48 -20.38 -8.40 10.18
C PHE A 48 -21.73 -9.06 9.90
N PRO A 49 -22.48 -8.61 8.88
CA PRO A 49 -23.78 -9.20 8.51
C PRO A 49 -23.59 -10.61 7.94
N ARG A 50 -23.72 -11.64 8.78
CA ARG A 50 -23.42 -13.05 8.40
C ARG A 50 -24.26 -13.58 7.25
N GLN A 51 -25.43 -12.97 7.00
CA GLN A 51 -26.31 -13.30 5.87
C GLN A 51 -25.61 -13.13 4.51
N ILE A 52 -24.63 -12.24 4.40
CA ILE A 52 -23.81 -12.02 3.19
C ILE A 52 -23.11 -13.32 2.77
N LEU A 53 -22.72 -14.15 3.73
CA LEU A 53 -21.99 -15.41 3.50
C LEU A 53 -22.78 -16.46 2.69
N GLN A 54 -24.08 -16.25 2.51
CA GLN A 54 -24.94 -17.13 1.69
C GLN A 54 -24.77 -16.87 0.18
N HIS A 55 -24.15 -15.73 -0.21
CA HIS A 55 -23.94 -15.37 -1.61
C HIS A 55 -22.57 -15.88 -2.09
N ALA A 56 -22.46 -17.19 -2.31
CA ALA A 56 -21.21 -17.86 -2.68
C ALA A 56 -20.57 -17.32 -3.98
N ASP A 57 -21.35 -16.70 -4.86
CA ASP A 57 -20.91 -16.11 -6.13
C ASP A 57 -20.44 -14.65 -5.97
N LEU A 58 -20.46 -14.09 -4.75
CA LEU A 58 -20.09 -12.69 -4.50
C LEU A 58 -18.65 -12.41 -4.94
N GLN A 59 -18.49 -11.40 -5.78
CA GLN A 59 -17.19 -10.99 -6.33
C GLN A 59 -16.66 -9.70 -5.70
N VAL A 60 -17.55 -8.80 -5.26
CA VAL A 60 -17.18 -7.52 -4.68
C VAL A 60 -17.95 -7.30 -3.38
N LEU A 61 -17.23 -7.10 -2.30
CA LEU A 61 -17.77 -6.73 -1.00
C LEU A 61 -17.09 -5.46 -0.49
N ASN A 62 -17.87 -4.41 -0.32
CA ASN A 62 -17.45 -3.19 0.35
C ASN A 62 -18.23 -3.04 1.66
N ILE A 63 -17.52 -3.09 2.79
CA ILE A 63 -18.03 -2.87 4.15
C ILE A 63 -17.19 -1.82 4.87
N SER A 64 -16.48 -0.98 4.12
CA SER A 64 -15.63 0.07 4.68
C SER A 64 -16.43 1.20 5.31
N CYS A 65 -15.77 2.02 6.12
CA CYS A 65 -16.39 3.11 6.90
C CYS A 65 -17.58 2.63 7.75
N ASN A 66 -17.30 1.65 8.61
CA ASN A 66 -18.25 1.11 9.59
C ASN A 66 -17.62 1.06 10.99
N GLN A 67 -18.17 0.29 11.91
CA GLN A 67 -17.69 0.12 13.27
C GLN A 67 -17.40 -1.36 13.59
N LEU A 68 -17.02 -2.13 12.57
CA LEU A 68 -16.78 -3.56 12.71
C LEU A 68 -15.53 -3.81 13.56
N SER A 69 -15.69 -4.57 14.66
CA SER A 69 -14.58 -4.97 15.52
C SER A 69 -13.84 -6.22 15.03
N GLU A 70 -14.48 -7.00 14.16
CA GLU A 70 -13.91 -8.25 13.61
C GLU A 70 -14.54 -8.63 12.28
N LEU A 71 -13.80 -9.42 11.50
CA LEU A 71 -14.30 -10.17 10.34
C LEU A 71 -14.48 -11.63 10.75
N PRO A 72 -15.58 -12.30 10.34
CA PRO A 72 -15.79 -13.69 10.70
C PRO A 72 -14.84 -14.63 9.94
N THR A 73 -14.43 -15.73 10.57
CA THR A 73 -13.60 -16.76 9.92
C THR A 73 -14.30 -17.34 8.68
N GLU A 74 -15.62 -17.39 8.70
CA GLU A 74 -16.47 -17.86 7.62
C GLU A 74 -16.45 -16.95 6.39
N ILE A 75 -15.76 -15.80 6.41
CA ILE A 75 -15.51 -14.99 5.21
C ILE A 75 -14.95 -15.85 4.06
N GLY A 76 -14.20 -16.89 4.39
CA GLY A 76 -13.67 -17.87 3.44
C GLY A 76 -14.72 -18.66 2.64
N LEU A 77 -16.00 -18.54 2.96
CA LEU A 77 -17.09 -19.10 2.15
C LEU A 77 -17.31 -18.33 0.84
N LEU A 78 -16.89 -17.06 0.79
CA LEU A 78 -17.02 -16.19 -0.38
C LEU A 78 -15.89 -16.42 -1.40
N LYS A 79 -15.76 -17.65 -1.89
CA LYS A 79 -14.60 -18.11 -2.70
C LYS A 79 -14.42 -17.38 -4.03
N GLN A 80 -15.46 -16.73 -4.55
CA GLN A 80 -15.42 -15.97 -5.80
C GLN A 80 -15.04 -14.50 -5.58
N LEU A 81 -14.77 -14.09 -4.32
CA LEU A 81 -14.49 -12.69 -4.00
C LEU A 81 -13.17 -12.24 -4.65
N ALA A 82 -13.29 -11.24 -5.51
CA ALA A 82 -12.17 -10.60 -6.21
C ALA A 82 -11.74 -9.30 -5.54
N MET A 83 -12.65 -8.62 -4.83
CA MET A 83 -12.38 -7.39 -4.09
C MET A 83 -13.07 -7.43 -2.73
N LEU A 84 -12.28 -7.18 -1.67
CA LEU A 84 -12.75 -6.98 -0.31
C LEU A 84 -12.25 -5.63 0.20
N ASP A 85 -13.19 -4.75 0.55
CA ASP A 85 -12.89 -3.52 1.27
C ASP A 85 -13.52 -3.55 2.65
N CYS A 86 -12.68 -3.58 3.68
CA CYS A 86 -13.05 -3.47 5.09
C CYS A 86 -12.24 -2.36 5.79
N GLY A 87 -11.74 -1.39 5.05
CA GLY A 87 -11.06 -0.22 5.58
C GLY A 87 -11.95 0.65 6.47
N HIS A 88 -11.33 1.53 7.26
CA HIS A 88 -12.04 2.45 8.15
C HIS A 88 -13.04 1.72 9.07
N ASN A 89 -12.52 0.79 9.88
CA ASN A 89 -13.26 0.02 10.85
C ASN A 89 -12.47 -0.06 12.17
N GLN A 90 -12.81 -0.99 13.05
CA GLN A 90 -12.14 -1.19 14.33
C GLN A 90 -11.57 -2.60 14.47
N ALA A 91 -11.39 -3.29 13.35
CA ALA A 91 -10.92 -4.67 13.35
C ALA A 91 -9.44 -4.73 13.77
N ASN A 92 -9.09 -5.71 14.58
CA ASN A 92 -7.73 -5.89 15.09
C ASN A 92 -7.05 -7.17 14.57
N GLN A 93 -7.79 -8.03 13.88
CA GLN A 93 -7.30 -9.28 13.31
C GLN A 93 -7.95 -9.55 11.94
N VAL A 94 -7.15 -10.03 11.00
CA VAL A 94 -7.64 -10.64 9.77
C VAL A 94 -7.82 -12.14 10.05
N PRO A 95 -9.02 -12.73 9.84
CA PRO A 95 -9.27 -14.12 10.20
C PRO A 95 -8.54 -15.09 9.28
N ALA A 96 -8.20 -16.28 9.81
CA ALA A 96 -7.51 -17.34 9.04
C ALA A 96 -8.30 -17.81 7.80
N GLY A 97 -9.63 -17.63 7.79
CA GLY A 97 -10.49 -17.92 6.63
C GLY A 97 -10.14 -17.13 5.37
N ILE A 98 -9.37 -16.03 5.49
CA ILE A 98 -8.90 -15.23 4.35
C ILE A 98 -8.17 -16.09 3.29
N ARG A 99 -7.48 -17.15 3.70
CA ARG A 99 -6.75 -18.08 2.81
C ARG A 99 -7.60 -18.74 1.73
N GLU A 100 -8.92 -18.82 1.94
CA GLU A 100 -9.85 -19.45 1.00
C GLU A 100 -10.28 -18.51 -0.13
N LEU A 101 -10.03 -17.20 0.00
CA LEU A 101 -10.39 -16.17 -0.99
C LEU A 101 -9.36 -16.14 -2.14
N ARG A 102 -9.18 -17.27 -2.81
CA ARG A 102 -8.11 -17.47 -3.81
C ARG A 102 -8.26 -16.63 -5.08
N GLU A 103 -9.45 -16.09 -5.33
CA GLU A 103 -9.72 -15.17 -6.44
C GLU A 103 -9.46 -13.71 -6.09
N LEU A 104 -9.12 -13.41 -4.81
CA LEU A 104 -8.95 -12.05 -4.33
C LEU A 104 -7.77 -11.36 -5.06
N THR A 105 -8.10 -10.21 -5.66
CA THR A 105 -7.17 -9.38 -6.43
C THR A 105 -6.89 -8.06 -5.71
N TYR A 106 -7.90 -7.52 -4.99
CA TYR A 106 -7.83 -6.26 -4.27
C TYR A 106 -8.26 -6.45 -2.82
N LEU A 107 -7.39 -6.07 -1.88
CA LEU A 107 -7.67 -6.13 -0.44
C LEU A 107 -7.37 -4.79 0.22
N TYR A 108 -8.39 -4.19 0.83
CA TYR A 108 -8.30 -2.94 1.57
C TYR A 108 -8.55 -3.20 3.05
N LEU A 109 -7.55 -2.91 3.86
CA LEU A 109 -7.50 -3.09 5.31
C LEU A 109 -7.14 -1.77 6.04
N SER A 110 -7.17 -0.64 5.32
CA SER A 110 -6.71 0.65 5.86
C SER A 110 -7.55 1.13 7.04
N ASP A 111 -6.93 1.94 7.90
CA ASP A 111 -7.56 2.59 9.07
C ASP A 111 -8.33 1.58 9.92
N ASN A 112 -7.57 0.71 10.57
CA ASN A 112 -8.01 -0.32 11.48
C ASN A 112 -7.04 -0.42 12.68
N ALA A 113 -7.14 -1.47 13.48
CA ALA A 113 -6.26 -1.69 14.62
C ALA A 113 -5.33 -2.93 14.44
N PHE A 114 -4.99 -3.28 13.19
CA PHE A 114 -4.15 -4.46 12.93
C PHE A 114 -2.73 -4.24 13.44
N ARG A 115 -2.23 -5.19 14.24
CA ARG A 115 -0.84 -5.23 14.71
C ARG A 115 0.03 -6.18 13.90
N ASP A 116 -0.58 -7.11 13.23
CA ASP A 116 0.04 -8.06 12.31
C ASP A 116 -0.98 -8.53 11.26
N LEU A 117 -0.50 -9.17 10.20
CA LEU A 117 -1.33 -9.85 9.21
C LEU A 117 -1.01 -11.35 9.23
N PRO A 118 -2.04 -12.23 9.22
CA PRO A 118 -1.85 -13.66 9.42
C PRO A 118 -1.10 -14.31 8.26
N VAL A 119 -0.39 -15.39 8.53
CA VAL A 119 0.37 -16.14 7.53
C VAL A 119 -0.50 -16.69 6.40
N GLU A 120 -1.77 -16.91 6.68
CA GLU A 120 -2.80 -17.35 5.73
C GLU A 120 -2.99 -16.38 4.57
N LEU A 121 -2.70 -15.09 4.76
CA LEU A 121 -2.74 -14.07 3.70
C LEU A 121 -1.82 -14.45 2.53
N GLY A 122 -0.69 -15.11 2.80
CA GLY A 122 0.26 -15.58 1.78
C GLY A 122 -0.33 -16.57 0.77
N ARG A 123 -1.52 -17.13 1.02
CA ARG A 123 -2.23 -18.01 0.08
C ARG A 123 -2.99 -17.27 -1.03
N LEU A 124 -3.04 -15.94 -0.97
CA LEU A 124 -3.75 -15.10 -1.94
C LEU A 124 -2.86 -14.83 -3.17
N HIS A 125 -2.54 -15.86 -3.93
CA HIS A 125 -1.58 -15.79 -5.04
C HIS A 125 -2.02 -14.92 -6.22
N LYS A 126 -3.31 -14.51 -6.28
CA LYS A 126 -3.82 -13.58 -7.28
C LYS A 126 -3.86 -12.13 -6.80
N LEU A 127 -3.50 -11.87 -5.53
CA LEU A 127 -3.55 -10.52 -4.96
C LEU A 127 -2.56 -9.60 -5.67
N ARG A 128 -3.08 -8.50 -6.23
CA ARG A 128 -2.32 -7.46 -6.94
C ARG A 128 -2.20 -6.16 -6.16
N TYR A 129 -3.16 -5.89 -5.32
CA TYR A 129 -3.23 -4.69 -4.51
C TYR A 129 -3.50 -5.04 -3.06
N LEU A 130 -2.64 -4.54 -2.16
CA LEU A 130 -2.83 -4.62 -0.72
C LEU A 130 -2.65 -3.23 -0.12
N ASN A 131 -3.69 -2.76 0.55
CA ASN A 131 -3.65 -1.53 1.35
C ASN A 131 -3.92 -1.87 2.82
N ALA A 132 -2.92 -1.70 3.68
CA ALA A 132 -3.04 -1.79 5.14
C ALA A 132 -2.42 -0.54 5.80
N THR A 133 -2.66 0.63 5.22
CA THR A 133 -2.26 1.93 5.76
C THR A 133 -3.03 2.25 7.03
N ASP A 134 -2.51 3.19 7.84
CA ASP A 134 -3.18 3.66 9.06
C ASP A 134 -3.55 2.49 9.99
N ASN A 135 -2.53 1.68 10.34
CA ASN A 135 -2.64 0.55 11.26
C ASN A 135 -1.54 0.60 12.33
N GLN A 136 -1.34 -0.49 13.05
CA GLN A 136 -0.36 -0.60 14.13
C GLN A 136 0.72 -1.66 13.84
N LEU A 137 1.00 -1.93 12.55
CA LEU A 137 1.99 -2.93 12.14
C LEU A 137 3.39 -2.49 12.61
N SER A 138 4.03 -3.27 13.47
CA SER A 138 5.38 -2.99 13.97
C SER A 138 6.48 -3.69 13.16
N GLU A 139 6.12 -4.73 12.45
CA GLU A 139 7.00 -5.50 11.58
C GLU A 139 6.39 -5.69 10.20
N MET A 140 7.22 -5.99 9.22
CA MET A 140 6.75 -6.36 7.89
C MET A 140 6.12 -7.77 7.96
N PRO A 141 4.81 -7.94 7.69
CA PRO A 141 4.16 -9.24 7.80
C PRO A 141 4.79 -10.26 6.83
N ALA A 142 5.27 -11.38 7.37
CA ALA A 142 5.97 -12.41 6.58
C ALA A 142 5.12 -12.99 5.43
N ALA A 143 3.80 -13.00 5.59
CA ALA A 143 2.86 -13.46 4.57
C ALA A 143 2.97 -12.68 3.25
N ILE A 144 3.32 -11.38 3.31
CA ILE A 144 3.42 -10.53 2.13
C ILE A 144 4.46 -11.06 1.14
N MET A 145 5.56 -11.65 1.65
CA MET A 145 6.64 -12.18 0.81
C MET A 145 6.20 -13.35 -0.10
N GLN A 146 5.04 -13.95 0.16
CA GLN A 146 4.47 -15.05 -0.64
C GLN A 146 3.53 -14.54 -1.75
N LEU A 147 3.23 -13.24 -1.80
CA LEU A 147 2.30 -12.62 -2.73
C LEU A 147 2.98 -12.29 -4.07
N GLY A 148 3.39 -13.31 -4.82
CA GLY A 148 4.18 -13.14 -6.03
C GLY A 148 3.52 -12.33 -7.17
N ALA A 149 2.19 -12.15 -7.14
CA ALA A 149 1.46 -11.33 -8.11
C ALA A 149 1.26 -9.88 -7.65
N LEU A 150 1.74 -9.49 -6.44
CA LEU A 150 1.50 -8.18 -5.86
C LEU A 150 2.18 -7.09 -6.69
N GLN A 151 1.39 -6.11 -7.13
CA GLN A 151 1.84 -4.99 -7.96
C GLN A 151 1.91 -3.68 -7.17
N GLU A 152 1.06 -3.51 -6.19
CA GLU A 152 1.02 -2.32 -5.36
C GLU A 152 0.83 -2.70 -3.89
N LEU A 153 1.72 -2.16 -3.04
CA LEU A 153 1.72 -2.35 -1.60
C LEU A 153 1.71 -1.01 -0.88
N ARG A 154 0.67 -0.76 -0.10
CA ARG A 154 0.52 0.43 0.73
C ARG A 154 0.50 0.06 2.20
N LEU A 155 1.53 0.50 2.93
CA LEU A 155 1.71 0.28 4.37
C LEU A 155 2.11 1.57 5.11
N TYR A 156 1.80 2.75 4.54
CA TYR A 156 2.15 4.00 5.19
C TYR A 156 1.35 4.22 6.50
N ASN A 157 1.83 5.12 7.37
CA ASN A 157 1.25 5.37 8.69
C ASN A 157 1.15 4.08 9.54
N ASN A 158 2.28 3.37 9.66
CA ASN A 158 2.45 2.21 10.53
C ASN A 158 3.69 2.41 11.42
N GLN A 159 4.22 1.34 11.99
CA GLN A 159 5.37 1.39 12.90
C GLN A 159 6.51 0.47 12.44
N ILE A 160 6.54 0.11 11.14
CA ILE A 160 7.48 -0.86 10.58
C ILE A 160 8.91 -0.32 10.69
N ALA A 161 9.80 -1.08 11.36
CA ALA A 161 11.16 -0.66 11.62
C ALA A 161 12.19 -1.22 10.62
N SER A 162 11.87 -2.31 9.93
CA SER A 162 12.75 -2.95 8.95
C SER A 162 11.98 -3.72 7.89
N LEU A 163 12.63 -3.91 6.73
CA LEU A 163 12.17 -4.82 5.69
C LEU A 163 13.07 -6.08 5.72
N PRO A 164 12.50 -7.30 5.59
CA PRO A 164 13.29 -8.53 5.58
C PRO A 164 14.10 -8.66 4.27
N GLU A 165 15.18 -9.41 4.29
CA GLU A 165 15.98 -9.69 3.08
C GLU A 165 15.16 -10.37 1.97
N THR A 166 14.15 -11.16 2.34
CA THR A 166 13.23 -11.80 1.39
C THR A 166 12.32 -10.83 0.64
N PHE A 167 12.34 -9.52 1.00
CA PHE A 167 11.50 -8.50 0.35
C PHE A 167 11.74 -8.43 -1.17
N GLY A 168 12.95 -8.72 -1.62
CA GLY A 168 13.28 -8.78 -3.05
C GLY A 168 12.52 -9.84 -3.85
N GLN A 169 11.82 -10.78 -3.21
CA GLN A 169 11.03 -11.82 -3.89
C GLN A 169 9.74 -11.28 -4.54
N LEU A 170 9.31 -10.06 -4.18
CA LEU A 170 8.11 -9.42 -4.75
C LEU A 170 8.38 -8.89 -6.17
N SER A 171 8.77 -9.76 -7.08
CA SER A 171 9.27 -9.40 -8.42
C SER A 171 8.25 -8.68 -9.32
N ALA A 172 6.94 -8.81 -9.04
CA ALA A 172 5.88 -8.11 -9.77
C ALA A 172 5.57 -6.72 -9.21
N LEU A 173 6.20 -6.31 -8.07
CA LEU A 173 5.88 -5.07 -7.37
C LEU A 173 6.30 -3.85 -8.20
N ARG A 174 5.34 -2.95 -8.43
CA ARG A 174 5.51 -1.71 -9.21
C ARG A 174 5.47 -0.47 -8.34
N GLU A 175 4.67 -0.49 -7.29
CA GLU A 175 4.50 0.64 -6.38
C GLU A 175 4.61 0.18 -4.93
N LEU A 176 5.47 0.87 -4.17
CA LEU A 176 5.73 0.60 -2.77
C LEU A 176 5.61 1.91 -1.97
N HIS A 177 4.64 1.97 -1.07
CA HIS A 177 4.36 3.13 -0.24
C HIS A 177 4.53 2.78 1.25
N LEU A 178 5.61 3.30 1.85
CA LEU A 178 6.03 3.05 3.24
C LEU A 178 6.23 4.35 4.02
N MET A 179 5.61 5.46 3.58
CA MET A 179 5.72 6.74 4.27
C MET A 179 5.27 6.63 5.73
N ASN A 180 5.80 7.50 6.59
CA ASN A 180 5.41 7.58 8.00
C ASN A 180 5.55 6.22 8.72
N ASN A 181 6.74 5.60 8.62
CA ASN A 181 7.12 4.40 9.35
C ASN A 181 8.39 4.66 10.19
N ARG A 182 9.06 3.61 10.66
CA ARG A 182 10.26 3.69 11.49
C ARG A 182 11.48 3.04 10.83
N LEU A 183 11.51 2.94 9.49
CA LEU A 183 12.58 2.28 8.75
C LEU A 183 13.92 3.00 8.98
N VAL A 184 14.95 2.25 9.37
CA VAL A 184 16.30 2.79 9.56
C VAL A 184 17.21 2.52 8.36
N ALA A 185 16.88 1.52 7.55
CA ALA A 185 17.59 1.16 6.32
C ALA A 185 16.66 0.42 5.36
N LEU A 186 17.03 0.34 4.09
CA LEU A 186 16.47 -0.58 3.10
C LEU A 186 17.46 -1.76 2.94
N PRO A 187 16.99 -3.01 2.81
CA PRO A 187 17.88 -4.16 2.59
C PRO A 187 18.49 -4.13 1.19
N GLU A 188 19.68 -4.70 1.01
CA GLU A 188 20.33 -4.79 -0.32
C GLU A 188 19.43 -5.47 -1.36
N GLN A 189 18.59 -6.40 -0.93
CA GLN A 189 17.66 -7.15 -1.77
C GLN A 189 16.52 -6.30 -2.34
N ILE A 190 16.30 -5.07 -1.86
CA ILE A 190 15.35 -4.12 -2.49
C ILE A 190 15.68 -3.93 -3.98
N ALA A 191 16.96 -4.02 -4.32
CA ALA A 191 17.47 -3.90 -5.69
C ALA A 191 17.04 -5.02 -6.63
N GLN A 192 16.42 -6.09 -6.13
CA GLN A 192 15.87 -7.21 -6.92
C GLN A 192 14.44 -6.90 -7.43
N LEU A 193 13.81 -5.84 -6.95
CA LEU A 193 12.47 -5.41 -7.39
C LEU A 193 12.53 -4.77 -8.79
N SER A 194 12.86 -5.56 -9.80
CA SER A 194 13.12 -5.07 -11.16
C SER A 194 11.92 -4.39 -11.83
N ALA A 195 10.69 -4.66 -11.37
CA ALA A 195 9.47 -4.04 -11.90
C ALA A 195 9.12 -2.71 -11.18
N LEU A 196 9.85 -2.32 -10.11
CA LEU A 196 9.49 -1.17 -9.29
C LEU A 196 9.62 0.14 -10.05
N ARG A 197 8.57 0.96 -10.00
CA ARG A 197 8.46 2.27 -10.65
C ARG A 197 8.30 3.41 -9.66
N VAL A 198 7.63 3.16 -8.55
CA VAL A 198 7.38 4.15 -7.51
C VAL A 198 7.86 3.59 -6.18
N LEU A 199 8.75 4.30 -5.52
CA LEU A 199 9.18 4.04 -4.16
C LEU A 199 8.98 5.30 -3.33
N ASP A 200 8.08 5.23 -2.36
CA ASP A 200 7.86 6.29 -1.40
C ASP A 200 8.15 5.81 0.02
N VAL A 201 9.21 6.35 0.60
CA VAL A 201 9.66 6.08 1.97
C VAL A 201 9.80 7.40 2.76
N GLU A 202 9.01 8.42 2.42
CA GLU A 202 9.00 9.70 3.13
C GLU A 202 8.78 9.50 4.63
N ASN A 203 9.37 10.37 5.42
CA ASN A 203 9.21 10.41 6.88
C ASN A 203 9.51 9.05 7.54
N ASN A 204 10.78 8.64 7.41
CA ASN A 204 11.38 7.48 8.06
C ASN A 204 12.70 7.91 8.74
N ALA A 205 13.52 6.95 9.14
CA ALA A 205 14.83 7.20 9.77
C ALA A 205 16.00 6.65 8.94
N ILE A 206 15.85 6.53 7.61
CA ILE A 206 16.82 5.90 6.71
C ILE A 206 18.09 6.74 6.67
N GLY A 207 19.21 6.15 7.13
CA GLY A 207 20.52 6.81 7.16
C GLY A 207 21.35 6.64 5.88
N GLN A 208 21.10 5.56 5.15
CA GLN A 208 21.81 5.25 3.90
C GLN A 208 20.97 4.36 2.99
N LEU A 209 21.22 4.48 1.69
CA LEU A 209 20.67 3.58 0.69
C LEU A 209 21.66 2.43 0.41
N PRO A 210 21.16 1.23 0.02
CA PRO A 210 22.00 0.12 -0.41
C PRO A 210 22.96 0.49 -1.54
N THR A 211 24.16 -0.11 -1.55
CA THR A 211 25.13 0.14 -2.63
C THR A 211 24.63 -0.35 -3.99
N THR A 212 23.74 -1.32 -4.00
CA THR A 212 23.10 -1.92 -5.19
C THR A 212 21.86 -1.17 -5.66
N PHE A 213 21.47 -0.07 -5.00
CA PHE A 213 20.21 0.64 -5.23
C PHE A 213 19.97 1.03 -6.70
N GLY A 214 21.04 1.34 -7.43
CA GLY A 214 20.99 1.69 -8.86
C GLY A 214 20.46 0.57 -9.78
N ARG A 215 20.34 -0.68 -9.30
CA ARG A 215 19.75 -1.78 -10.07
C ARG A 215 18.23 -1.65 -10.26
N LEU A 216 17.57 -0.72 -9.58
CA LEU A 216 16.16 -0.39 -9.77
C LEU A 216 15.95 0.42 -11.08
N VAL A 217 16.41 -0.10 -12.20
CA VAL A 217 16.51 0.61 -13.49
C VAL A 217 15.18 1.12 -14.05
N ASN A 218 14.06 0.57 -13.60
CA ASN A 218 12.71 0.99 -14.01
C ASN A 218 12.08 2.02 -13.04
N LEU A 219 12.80 2.43 -11.98
CA LEU A 219 12.31 3.40 -11.02
C LEU A 219 12.15 4.78 -11.68
N THR A 220 10.94 5.33 -11.63
CA THR A 220 10.59 6.63 -12.20
C THR A 220 10.38 7.70 -11.14
N HIS A 221 9.87 7.31 -9.96
CA HIS A 221 9.59 8.22 -8.85
C HIS A 221 10.22 7.69 -7.57
N LEU A 222 11.06 8.51 -6.96
CA LEU A 222 11.72 8.20 -5.68
C LEU A 222 11.49 9.35 -4.70
N ASN A 223 10.75 9.06 -3.62
CA ASN A 223 10.53 9.98 -2.52
C ASN A 223 11.28 9.48 -1.27
N LEU A 224 12.31 10.23 -0.88
CA LEU A 224 13.16 10.00 0.29
C LEU A 224 13.10 11.20 1.28
N ARG A 225 12.10 12.07 1.10
CA ARG A 225 11.93 13.26 1.93
C ARG A 225 11.85 12.89 3.42
N THR A 226 12.36 13.79 4.27
CA THR A 226 12.30 13.64 5.73
C THR A 226 12.87 12.30 6.19
N ASN A 227 14.16 12.08 5.88
CA ASN A 227 14.96 10.95 6.31
C ASN A 227 16.27 11.44 6.96
N ARG A 228 17.25 10.55 7.13
CA ARG A 228 18.55 10.88 7.77
C ARG A 228 19.74 10.62 6.83
N LEU A 229 19.53 10.70 5.51
CA LEU A 229 20.55 10.42 4.51
C LEU A 229 21.70 11.43 4.61
N GLN A 230 22.91 10.95 4.80
CA GLN A 230 24.14 11.75 4.80
C GLN A 230 24.83 11.75 3.43
N GLN A 231 24.60 10.70 2.65
CA GLN A 231 25.15 10.55 1.30
C GLN A 231 24.23 9.69 0.42
N LEU A 232 24.41 9.80 -0.89
CA LEU A 232 23.81 8.91 -1.88
C LEU A 232 24.87 7.93 -2.39
N PRO A 233 24.51 6.66 -2.69
CA PRO A 233 25.46 5.72 -3.30
C PRO A 233 25.80 6.17 -4.74
N THR A 234 27.01 5.88 -5.19
CA THR A 234 27.43 6.17 -6.58
C THR A 234 26.58 5.45 -7.62
N SER A 235 25.93 4.33 -7.24
CA SER A 235 25.00 3.61 -8.11
C SER A 235 23.72 4.40 -8.44
N ILE A 236 23.44 5.51 -7.75
CA ILE A 236 22.24 6.33 -8.01
C ILE A 236 22.15 6.77 -9.49
N GLY A 237 23.27 7.04 -10.14
CA GLY A 237 23.34 7.42 -11.56
C GLY A 237 22.88 6.32 -12.53
N GLN A 238 22.70 5.09 -12.06
CA GLN A 238 22.20 3.98 -12.87
C GLN A 238 20.66 3.98 -13.02
N LEU A 239 19.94 4.81 -12.26
CA LEU A 239 18.48 4.94 -12.32
C LEU A 239 18.04 5.74 -13.56
N LYS A 240 18.32 5.22 -14.75
CA LYS A 240 18.16 5.97 -16.01
C LYS A 240 16.70 6.33 -16.35
N ALA A 241 15.72 5.67 -15.75
CA ALA A 241 14.30 5.98 -15.93
C ALA A 241 13.78 7.01 -14.93
N LEU A 242 14.61 7.47 -13.96
CA LEU A 242 14.16 8.33 -12.87
C LEU A 242 13.79 9.73 -13.40
N THR A 243 12.54 10.13 -13.15
CA THR A 243 12.00 11.44 -13.54
C THR A 243 11.82 12.38 -12.35
N THR A 244 11.56 11.83 -11.17
CA THR A 244 11.33 12.63 -9.96
C THR A 244 12.14 12.07 -8.80
N LEU A 245 12.92 12.94 -8.15
CA LEU A 245 13.72 12.63 -6.98
C LEU A 245 13.47 13.69 -5.89
N ASP A 246 12.84 13.27 -4.80
CA ASP A 246 12.65 14.14 -3.63
C ASP A 246 13.59 13.71 -2.49
N LEU A 247 14.51 14.60 -2.15
CA LEU A 247 15.52 14.41 -1.10
C LEU A 247 15.40 15.47 0.00
N ARG A 248 14.31 16.21 0.04
CA ARG A 248 14.09 17.28 1.03
C ARG A 248 14.26 16.78 2.46
N ALA A 249 14.71 17.68 3.34
CA ALA A 249 14.81 17.41 4.77
C ALA A 249 15.60 16.11 5.06
N ASN A 250 16.83 16.06 4.55
CA ASN A 250 17.85 15.06 4.85
C ASN A 250 19.11 15.73 5.44
N GLN A 251 20.22 15.03 5.48
CA GLN A 251 21.50 15.51 6.05
C GLN A 251 22.62 15.53 4.98
N LEU A 252 22.25 15.64 3.69
CA LEU A 252 23.19 15.61 2.59
C LEU A 252 24.06 16.89 2.60
N SER A 253 25.38 16.73 2.53
CA SER A 253 26.34 17.83 2.37
C SER A 253 27.09 17.78 1.03
N ALA A 254 27.00 16.65 0.32
CA ALA A 254 27.57 16.43 -1.01
C ALA A 254 26.70 15.49 -1.82
N LEU A 255 26.87 15.50 -3.13
CA LEU A 255 26.21 14.61 -4.09
C LEU A 255 27.28 13.86 -4.90
N PRO A 256 27.06 12.58 -5.25
CA PRO A 256 28.00 11.86 -6.10
C PRO A 256 27.97 12.38 -7.53
N ASP A 257 29.12 12.38 -8.22
CA ASP A 257 29.25 12.85 -9.62
C ASP A 257 28.32 12.09 -10.57
N SER A 258 28.04 10.82 -10.26
CA SER A 258 27.12 9.96 -11.04
C SER A 258 25.67 10.50 -11.07
N LEU A 259 25.29 11.40 -10.16
CA LEU A 259 23.95 12.00 -10.21
C LEU A 259 23.71 12.75 -11.54
N ALA A 260 24.74 13.32 -12.14
CA ALA A 260 24.67 13.97 -13.45
C ALA A 260 24.27 13.02 -14.59
N GLU A 261 24.36 11.71 -14.37
CA GLU A 261 24.00 10.69 -15.36
C GLU A 261 22.48 10.43 -15.46
N LEU A 262 21.66 11.06 -14.61
CA LEU A 262 20.19 10.92 -14.59
C LEU A 262 19.54 11.79 -15.67
N THR A 263 19.77 11.45 -16.92
CA THR A 263 19.37 12.26 -18.09
C THR A 263 17.86 12.40 -18.29
N GLN A 264 17.04 11.58 -17.64
CA GLN A 264 15.58 11.69 -17.68
C GLN A 264 15.01 12.45 -16.47
N LEU A 265 15.87 12.95 -15.56
CA LEU A 265 15.39 13.60 -14.35
C LEU A 265 14.78 14.97 -14.70
N GLN A 266 13.50 15.13 -14.38
CA GLN A 266 12.72 16.34 -14.62
C GLN A 266 12.63 17.21 -13.36
N ARG A 267 12.62 16.57 -12.18
CA ARG A 267 12.53 17.28 -10.90
C ARG A 267 13.44 16.68 -9.86
N LEU A 268 14.24 17.54 -9.24
CA LEU A 268 15.10 17.24 -8.11
C LEU A 268 14.87 18.26 -6.99
N ASP A 269 14.48 17.79 -5.81
CA ASP A 269 14.26 18.66 -4.66
C ASP A 269 15.23 18.29 -3.54
N LEU A 270 16.13 19.23 -3.21
CA LEU A 270 17.21 19.09 -2.24
C LEU A 270 17.08 20.03 -1.03
N ARG A 271 15.98 20.78 -0.94
CA ARG A 271 15.79 21.77 0.12
C ARG A 271 15.90 21.16 1.50
N TRP A 272 16.36 21.94 2.46
CA TRP A 272 16.53 21.52 3.86
C TRP A 272 17.53 20.37 4.03
N ASN A 273 18.66 20.48 3.32
CA ASN A 273 19.84 19.64 3.49
C ASN A 273 21.03 20.53 4.00
N ASN A 274 22.23 19.97 4.10
CA ASN A 274 23.40 20.62 4.70
C ASN A 274 24.42 21.15 3.64
N PHE A 275 23.94 21.51 2.45
CA PHE A 275 24.86 22.06 1.42
C PHE A 275 25.33 23.44 1.80
N ALA A 276 26.67 23.65 1.82
CA ALA A 276 27.26 24.95 2.05
C ALA A 276 27.18 25.86 0.81
N GLU A 277 27.20 25.25 -0.38
CA GLU A 277 27.10 25.91 -1.68
C GLU A 277 26.38 24.98 -2.67
N MET A 278 26.01 25.51 -3.85
CA MET A 278 25.39 24.71 -4.89
C MET A 278 26.35 23.65 -5.42
N PRO A 279 26.07 22.36 -5.32
CA PRO A 279 26.95 21.31 -5.83
C PRO A 279 27.14 21.40 -7.35
N ALA A 280 28.39 21.40 -7.82
CA ALA A 280 28.71 21.54 -9.23
C ALA A 280 28.10 20.46 -10.12
N VAL A 281 27.85 19.26 -9.58
CA VAL A 281 27.19 18.11 -10.27
C VAL A 281 25.78 18.43 -10.76
N LEU A 282 25.14 19.48 -10.24
CA LEU A 282 23.79 19.89 -10.64
C LEU A 282 23.78 20.68 -11.97
N ALA A 283 24.91 21.28 -12.38
CA ALA A 283 24.95 22.09 -13.57
C ALA A 283 24.54 21.35 -14.86
N PRO A 284 24.98 20.12 -15.14
CA PRO A 284 24.50 19.34 -16.29
C PRO A 284 23.00 19.05 -16.25
N LEU A 285 22.43 18.73 -15.07
CA LEU A 285 20.99 18.45 -14.91
C LEU A 285 20.15 19.71 -15.20
N ILE A 286 20.58 20.87 -14.69
CA ILE A 286 19.92 22.16 -14.94
C ILE A 286 19.99 22.50 -16.43
N ALA A 287 21.14 22.29 -17.06
CA ALA A 287 21.33 22.55 -18.50
C ALA A 287 20.44 21.67 -19.38
N GLN A 288 20.07 20.45 -18.91
CA GLN A 288 19.14 19.53 -19.58
C GLN A 288 17.67 19.88 -19.31
N GLY A 289 17.37 20.90 -18.51
CA GLY A 289 16.01 21.33 -18.19
C GLY A 289 15.42 20.70 -16.92
N CYS A 290 16.21 20.01 -16.09
CA CYS A 290 15.75 19.52 -14.80
C CYS A 290 15.43 20.71 -13.87
N LEU A 291 14.23 20.69 -13.27
CA LEU A 291 13.84 21.65 -12.24
C LEU A 291 14.50 21.25 -10.92
N VAL A 292 15.55 21.99 -10.52
CA VAL A 292 16.28 21.76 -9.28
C VAL A 292 15.90 22.81 -8.23
N HIS A 293 15.50 22.32 -7.05
CA HIS A 293 15.29 23.13 -5.83
C HIS A 293 16.35 22.75 -4.79
N ILE A 294 17.08 23.75 -4.24
CA ILE A 294 18.13 23.56 -3.23
C ILE A 294 17.93 24.51 -2.05
#